data_3a3204a92f33f66af7f4d63ee07d5439
#
_entry.id   3a3204a92f33f66af7f4d63ee07d5439
#
_cell.length_a   1.000
_cell.length_b   1.000
_cell.length_c   1.000
_cell.angle_alpha   90.00
_cell.angle_beta   90.00
_cell.angle_gamma   90.00
#
_symmetry.space_group_name_H-M   'P 1'
#
loop_
_entity.id
_entity.type
_entity.pdbx_description
1 polymer ?
#
loop_
_entity_poly.entity_id
_entity_poly.type
_entity_poly.pdbx_seq_one_letter_code
_entity_poly.pdbx_strand_id
1 'polypeptide(L)'
;LHSFPTRRSSDLNSDADVTLVEPASGLRLITVGAYNHNTNGSDVNSSRGYTADNRVKPDIAAPGVNVYGVGGVRGYTVRSGTSIAAAHVAGAAALFFSWGVTNNNRSVISNSEIKSYIIRGADRPGDIAYPNVEYGYGRLNIAGAFDQMRIS
;
A
#
# COMPACT_ATOMS: atom_id res chain seq x y z
N LEU A 1 15.70 34.32 3.97
CA LEU A 1 15.78 33.12 4.84
C LEU A 1 14.45 32.98 5.57
N HIS A 2 13.55 32.17 5.03
CA HIS A 2 12.32 31.78 5.72
C HIS A 2 12.70 30.68 6.72
N SER A 3 12.70 31.02 8.02
CA SER A 3 12.82 30.03 9.10
C SER A 3 11.55 29.20 9.14
N PHE A 4 11.67 27.88 8.95
CA PHE A 4 10.59 26.97 9.28
C PHE A 4 10.28 27.11 10.77
N PRO A 5 9.00 27.15 11.17
CA PRO A 5 8.66 27.20 12.58
C PRO A 5 9.14 25.90 13.24
N THR A 6 10.13 26.03 14.10
CA THR A 6 10.56 24.94 14.98
C THR A 6 9.45 24.67 15.97
N ARG A 7 8.73 23.56 15.81
CA ARG A 7 7.78 23.06 16.83
C ARG A 7 8.54 22.84 18.14
N ARG A 8 8.05 23.39 19.24
CA ARG A 8 8.59 23.09 20.57
C ARG A 8 8.33 21.62 20.90
N SER A 9 9.26 21.00 21.63
CA SER A 9 9.12 19.59 22.05
C SER A 9 7.89 19.32 22.92
N SER A 10 7.30 20.36 23.52
CA SER A 10 6.03 20.30 24.27
C SER A 10 4.79 20.15 23.39
N ASP A 11 4.90 20.38 22.07
CA ASP A 11 3.80 20.26 21.11
C ASP A 11 3.75 18.87 20.45
N LEU A 12 4.65 17.98 20.86
CA LEU A 12 4.70 16.60 20.42
C LEU A 12 3.77 15.74 21.29
N ASN A 13 2.47 15.97 21.20
CA ASN A 13 1.55 14.87 21.37
C ASN A 13 1.88 13.88 20.26
N SER A 14 2.46 12.75 20.60
CA SER A 14 2.73 11.67 19.65
C SER A 14 1.38 11.12 19.21
N ASP A 15 0.84 11.70 18.14
CA ASP A 15 -0.30 11.14 17.43
C ASP A 15 0.20 9.93 16.68
N ALA A 16 -0.38 8.78 16.94
CA ALA A 16 -0.04 7.53 16.24
C ALA A 16 -0.52 7.57 14.79
N ASP A 17 -1.44 8.47 14.46
CA ASP A 17 -2.02 8.65 13.15
C ASP A 17 -1.35 9.82 12.39
N VAL A 18 -1.61 9.93 11.08
CA VAL A 18 -1.04 10.97 10.20
C VAL A 18 0.50 10.94 10.18
N THR A 19 1.08 9.75 10.17
CA THR A 19 2.54 9.57 10.17
C THR A 19 3.12 9.32 8.77
N LEU A 20 2.33 9.50 7.72
CA LEU A 20 2.77 9.36 6.33
C LEU A 20 3.84 10.39 5.97
N VAL A 21 4.91 9.91 5.33
CA VAL A 21 6.02 10.73 4.86
C VAL A 21 5.91 10.96 3.36
N GLU A 22 6.24 12.16 2.88
CA GLU A 22 6.28 12.41 1.43
C GLU A 22 7.30 11.50 0.73
N PRO A 23 6.97 11.00 -0.49
CA PRO A 23 5.83 11.40 -1.36
C PRO A 23 4.55 10.59 -1.17
N ALA A 24 4.38 9.83 -0.07
CA ALA A 24 3.25 8.91 0.13
C ALA A 24 1.87 9.59 0.11
N SER A 25 1.76 10.89 0.39
CA SER A 25 0.51 11.66 0.30
C SER A 25 0.06 11.96 -1.14
N GLY A 26 0.90 11.69 -2.15
CA GLY A 26 0.63 11.99 -3.54
C GLY A 26 -0.64 11.33 -4.09
N LEU A 27 -1.46 12.09 -4.85
CA LEU A 27 -2.76 11.62 -5.38
C LEU A 27 -2.61 10.47 -6.39
N ARG A 28 -1.59 10.54 -7.24
CA ARG A 28 -1.38 9.58 -8.34
C ARG A 28 -0.57 8.35 -7.95
N LEU A 29 -0.07 8.32 -6.72
CA LEU A 29 0.70 7.20 -6.20
C LEU A 29 -0.21 6.17 -5.55
N ILE A 30 0.20 4.91 -5.61
CA ILE A 30 -0.38 3.84 -4.79
C ILE A 30 0.48 3.75 -3.53
N THR A 31 -0.06 4.22 -2.42
CA THR A 31 0.62 4.19 -1.12
C THR A 31 0.26 2.91 -0.41
N VAL A 32 1.27 2.21 0.10
CA VAL A 32 1.11 0.86 0.61
C VAL A 32 1.50 0.79 2.08
N GLY A 33 0.57 0.34 2.93
CA GLY A 33 0.83 -0.05 4.30
C GLY A 33 1.36 -1.49 4.40
N ALA A 34 2.02 -1.81 5.50
CA ALA A 34 2.52 -3.16 5.75
C ALA A 34 1.67 -3.91 6.78
N TYR A 35 1.43 -5.20 6.52
CA TYR A 35 0.84 -6.08 7.51
C TYR A 35 1.60 -7.41 7.60
N ASN A 36 1.42 -8.13 8.71
CA ASN A 36 1.96 -9.46 8.92
C ASN A 36 1.01 -10.51 8.35
N HIS A 37 1.44 -11.21 7.31
CA HIS A 37 0.62 -12.21 6.62
C HIS A 37 0.31 -13.47 7.45
N ASN A 38 1.07 -13.73 8.53
CA ASN A 38 0.82 -14.87 9.42
C ASN A 38 -0.23 -14.55 10.48
N THR A 39 -0.24 -13.31 11.02
CA THR A 39 -1.15 -12.90 12.10
C THR A 39 -2.30 -12.05 11.60
N ASN A 40 -2.23 -11.57 10.35
CA ASN A 40 -3.14 -10.58 9.75
C ASN A 40 -3.16 -9.21 10.45
N GLY A 41 -2.30 -8.98 11.43
CA GLY A 41 -2.17 -7.69 12.13
C GLY A 41 -1.36 -6.68 11.33
N SER A 42 -1.67 -5.38 11.49
CA SER A 42 -0.85 -4.30 10.90
C SER A 42 0.55 -4.30 11.49
N ASP A 43 1.54 -3.86 10.70
CA ASP A 43 2.90 -3.66 11.21
C ASP A 43 2.96 -2.38 12.03
N VAL A 44 3.44 -2.48 13.27
CA VAL A 44 3.59 -1.32 14.17
C VAL A 44 4.55 -0.25 13.62
N ASN A 45 5.44 -0.64 12.72
CA ASN A 45 6.37 0.28 12.05
C ASN A 45 5.80 0.86 10.74
N SER A 46 4.62 0.42 10.33
CA SER A 46 3.95 1.01 9.16
C SER A 46 3.38 2.37 9.51
N SER A 47 3.70 3.37 8.67
CA SER A 47 3.04 4.67 8.80
C SER A 47 1.53 4.55 8.65
N ARG A 48 0.81 5.34 9.43
CA ARG A 48 -0.64 5.38 9.46
C ARG A 48 -1.18 6.65 8.80
N GLY A 49 -2.30 6.49 8.12
CA GLY A 49 -3.07 7.60 7.58
C GLY A 49 -3.97 8.26 8.65
N TYR A 50 -4.83 9.15 8.31
CA TYR A 50 -5.04 9.65 6.96
C TYR A 50 -3.97 10.71 6.61
N THR A 51 -4.08 11.33 5.42
CA THR A 51 -3.27 12.51 5.14
C THR A 51 -3.73 13.71 5.97
N ALA A 52 -2.90 14.73 6.12
CA ALA A 52 -3.24 15.94 6.87
C ALA A 52 -4.49 16.67 6.32
N ASP A 53 -4.83 16.45 5.06
CA ASP A 53 -6.04 16.95 4.38
C ASP A 53 -7.18 15.90 4.33
N ASN A 54 -7.17 14.93 5.26
CA ASN A 54 -8.19 13.89 5.46
C ASN A 54 -8.46 12.97 4.25
N ARG A 55 -7.51 12.81 3.32
CA ARG A 55 -7.62 11.79 2.27
C ARG A 55 -7.24 10.42 2.81
N VAL A 56 -7.94 9.40 2.32
CA VAL A 56 -7.63 8.00 2.68
C VAL A 56 -6.26 7.62 2.12
N LYS A 57 -5.34 7.32 3.01
CA LYS A 57 -4.03 6.73 2.81
C LYS A 57 -3.69 5.87 4.05
N PRO A 58 -2.94 4.78 3.89
CA PRO A 58 -2.49 4.19 2.63
C PRO A 58 -3.67 3.82 1.72
N ASP A 59 -3.41 3.58 0.43
CA ASP A 59 -4.47 3.12 -0.49
C ASP A 59 -4.78 1.65 -0.25
N ILE A 60 -3.78 0.85 0.07
CA ILE A 60 -3.88 -0.61 0.24
C ILE A 60 -2.81 -1.08 1.24
N ALA A 61 -3.01 -2.22 1.88
CA ALA A 61 -1.96 -2.88 2.64
C ALA A 61 -1.51 -4.17 1.95
N ALA A 62 -0.23 -4.51 2.09
CA ALA A 62 0.34 -5.74 1.55
C ALA A 62 1.29 -6.40 2.56
N PRO A 63 1.64 -7.69 2.38
CA PRO A 63 2.59 -8.37 3.26
C PRO A 63 3.91 -7.62 3.35
N GLY A 64 4.32 -7.25 4.57
CA GLY A 64 5.54 -6.50 4.79
C GLY A 64 6.32 -6.94 6.03
N VAL A 65 5.89 -8.00 6.73
CA VAL A 65 6.55 -8.49 7.93
C VAL A 65 7.04 -9.91 7.73
N ASN A 66 8.32 -10.15 8.00
CA ASN A 66 8.97 -11.46 7.88
C ASN A 66 8.76 -12.12 6.51
N VAL A 67 8.88 -11.33 5.46
CA VAL A 67 8.74 -11.80 4.08
C VAL A 67 10.05 -12.43 3.62
N TYR A 68 9.95 -13.66 3.13
CA TYR A 68 11.06 -14.41 2.56
C TYR A 68 11.27 -14.03 1.09
N GLY A 69 12.45 -13.60 0.75
CA GLY A 69 12.76 -13.14 -0.60
C GLY A 69 14.23 -13.28 -0.96
N VAL A 70 14.55 -12.99 -2.21
CA VAL A 70 15.93 -13.01 -2.69
C VAL A 70 16.76 -11.97 -1.93
N GLY A 71 17.92 -12.39 -1.42
CA GLY A 71 18.79 -11.55 -0.62
C GLY A 71 20.26 -11.74 -0.93
N GLY A 72 20.98 -10.60 -1.03
CA GLY A 72 22.42 -10.60 -1.21
C GLY A 72 22.91 -11.20 -2.52
N VAL A 73 24.19 -11.59 -2.55
CA VAL A 73 24.86 -12.09 -3.77
C VAL A 73 24.43 -13.51 -4.14
N ARG A 74 24.05 -14.32 -3.16
CA ARG A 74 23.54 -15.71 -3.36
C ARG A 74 22.67 -16.10 -2.19
N GLY A 75 21.39 -16.33 -2.42
CA GLY A 75 20.50 -16.92 -1.43
C GLY A 75 19.23 -16.12 -1.17
N TYR A 76 18.60 -16.47 -0.07
CA TYR A 76 17.35 -15.90 0.38
C TYR A 76 17.52 -15.30 1.76
N THR A 77 16.69 -14.33 2.08
CA THR A 77 16.68 -13.67 3.39
C THR A 77 15.25 -13.32 3.79
N VAL A 78 15.03 -13.18 5.09
CA VAL A 78 13.77 -12.66 5.64
C VAL A 78 13.93 -11.16 5.88
N ARG A 79 12.97 -10.37 5.43
CA ARG A 79 12.97 -8.93 5.63
C ARG A 79 11.59 -8.42 6.00
N SER A 80 11.58 -7.28 6.69
CA SER A 80 10.36 -6.56 7.04
C SER A 80 10.46 -5.10 6.63
N GLY A 81 9.32 -4.48 6.32
CA GLY A 81 9.21 -3.07 6.00
C GLY A 81 8.12 -2.77 4.97
N THR A 82 7.64 -1.53 4.97
CA THR A 82 6.68 -1.04 3.97
C THR A 82 7.24 -1.07 2.55
N SER A 83 8.57 -1.00 2.38
CA SER A 83 9.23 -1.19 1.08
C SER A 83 9.01 -2.59 0.51
N ILE A 84 8.94 -3.62 1.37
CA ILE A 84 8.63 -4.99 0.96
C ILE A 84 7.14 -5.09 0.55
N ALA A 85 6.26 -4.48 1.34
CA ALA A 85 4.84 -4.39 1.00
C ALA A 85 4.62 -3.68 -0.34
N ALA A 86 5.32 -2.57 -0.58
CA ALA A 86 5.26 -1.83 -1.85
C ALA A 86 5.74 -2.68 -3.04
N ALA A 87 6.76 -3.54 -2.85
CA ALA A 87 7.23 -4.45 -3.89
C ALA A 87 6.15 -5.47 -4.31
N HIS A 88 5.32 -5.96 -3.40
CA HIS A 88 4.18 -6.82 -3.74
C HIS A 88 3.17 -6.10 -4.64
N VAL A 89 2.85 -4.85 -4.32
CA VAL A 89 1.92 -4.04 -5.13
C VAL A 89 2.54 -3.70 -6.50
N ALA A 90 3.84 -3.43 -6.55
CA ALA A 90 4.55 -3.22 -7.81
C ALA A 90 4.52 -4.48 -8.70
N GLY A 91 4.72 -5.67 -8.11
CA GLY A 91 4.56 -6.96 -8.80
C GLY A 91 3.13 -7.17 -9.32
N ALA A 92 2.12 -6.86 -8.51
CA ALA A 92 0.73 -6.90 -8.95
C ALA A 92 0.48 -5.95 -10.13
N ALA A 93 0.97 -4.72 -10.07
CA ALA A 93 0.85 -3.76 -11.17
C ALA A 93 1.53 -4.28 -12.46
N ALA A 94 2.70 -4.92 -12.34
CA ALA A 94 3.39 -5.53 -13.48
C ALA A 94 2.56 -6.66 -14.13
N LEU A 95 1.85 -7.46 -13.32
CA LEU A 95 0.93 -8.48 -13.84
C LEU A 95 -0.25 -7.85 -14.62
N PHE A 96 -0.80 -6.73 -14.16
CA PHE A 96 -1.84 -6.00 -14.90
C PHE A 96 -1.32 -5.48 -16.24
N PHE A 97 -0.12 -4.90 -16.27
CA PHE A 97 0.50 -4.47 -17.53
C PHE A 97 0.77 -5.64 -18.48
N SER A 98 1.28 -6.75 -17.94
CA SER A 98 1.50 -7.97 -18.75
C SER A 98 0.21 -8.50 -19.36
N TRP A 99 -0.85 -8.60 -18.56
CA TRP A 99 -2.15 -9.04 -19.03
C TRP A 99 -2.75 -8.08 -20.08
N GLY A 100 -2.71 -6.79 -19.82
CA GLY A 100 -3.29 -5.78 -20.70
C GLY A 100 -2.49 -5.60 -21.98
N VAL A 101 -1.26 -5.16 -21.83
CA VAL A 101 -0.44 -4.70 -22.96
C VAL A 101 0.23 -5.86 -23.68
N THR A 102 0.90 -6.78 -22.93
CA THR A 102 1.68 -7.86 -23.55
C THR A 102 0.77 -8.89 -24.20
N ASN A 103 -0.35 -9.22 -23.58
CA ASN A 103 -1.29 -10.20 -24.11
C ASN A 103 -2.39 -9.58 -25.00
N ASN A 104 -2.25 -8.29 -25.36
CA ASN A 104 -3.20 -7.57 -26.23
C ASN A 104 -4.66 -7.58 -25.77
N ASN A 105 -4.91 -7.80 -24.46
CA ASN A 105 -6.28 -7.73 -23.93
C ASN A 105 -6.77 -6.29 -23.81
N ARG A 106 -5.82 -5.34 -23.61
CA ARG A 106 -6.10 -3.92 -23.50
C ARG A 106 -4.85 -3.12 -23.89
N SER A 107 -4.93 -2.35 -24.96
CA SER A 107 -3.78 -1.63 -25.55
C SER A 107 -3.21 -0.53 -24.64
N VAL A 108 -4.04 0.04 -23.75
CA VAL A 108 -3.64 1.06 -22.79
C VAL A 108 -4.30 0.75 -21.45
N ILE A 109 -3.50 0.72 -20.40
CA ILE A 109 -3.97 0.66 -19.01
C ILE A 109 -3.28 1.76 -18.20
N SER A 110 -4.05 2.59 -17.55
CA SER A 110 -3.53 3.71 -16.77
C SER A 110 -3.24 3.31 -15.33
N ASN A 111 -2.35 4.07 -14.66
CA ASN A 111 -2.08 3.88 -13.24
C ASN A 111 -3.34 4.04 -12.37
N SER A 112 -4.24 4.94 -12.73
CA SER A 112 -5.51 5.15 -12.03
C SER A 112 -6.46 3.95 -12.16
N GLU A 113 -6.47 3.30 -13.30
CA GLU A 113 -7.25 2.08 -13.50
C GLU A 113 -6.69 0.93 -12.66
N ILE A 114 -5.37 0.69 -12.70
CA ILE A 114 -4.72 -0.34 -11.87
C ILE A 114 -5.03 -0.09 -10.39
N LYS A 115 -4.87 1.14 -9.92
CA LYS A 115 -5.22 1.53 -8.55
C LYS A 115 -6.68 1.22 -8.22
N SER A 116 -7.60 1.54 -9.13
CA SER A 116 -9.03 1.28 -8.96
C SER A 116 -9.32 -0.23 -8.84
N TYR A 117 -8.73 -1.06 -9.69
CA TYR A 117 -8.92 -2.52 -9.63
C TYR A 117 -8.33 -3.13 -8.38
N ILE A 118 -7.13 -2.70 -7.97
CA ILE A 118 -6.51 -3.13 -6.71
C ILE A 118 -7.40 -2.80 -5.51
N ILE A 119 -7.94 -1.57 -5.45
CA ILE A 119 -8.82 -1.14 -4.36
C ILE A 119 -10.15 -1.90 -4.37
N ARG A 120 -10.77 -2.08 -5.54
CA ARG A 120 -12.06 -2.78 -5.66
C ARG A 120 -11.94 -4.24 -5.29
N GLY A 121 -10.88 -4.91 -5.73
CA GLY A 121 -10.63 -6.32 -5.47
C GLY A 121 -9.97 -6.60 -4.12
N ALA A 122 -9.71 -5.57 -3.31
CA ALA A 122 -9.05 -5.73 -2.01
C ALA A 122 -9.84 -6.64 -1.07
N ASP A 123 -9.13 -7.46 -0.33
CA ASP A 123 -9.69 -8.29 0.72
C ASP A 123 -10.00 -7.44 1.97
N ARG A 124 -11.23 -7.58 2.48
CA ARG A 124 -11.78 -6.81 3.61
C ARG A 124 -12.38 -7.75 4.64
N PRO A 125 -11.58 -8.35 5.52
CA PRO A 125 -12.14 -9.17 6.60
C PRO A 125 -13.12 -8.36 7.45
N GLY A 126 -14.22 -9.00 7.84
CA GLY A 126 -15.37 -8.33 8.45
C GLY A 126 -15.21 -7.91 9.92
N ASP A 127 -14.03 -8.07 10.49
CA ASP A 127 -13.70 -7.75 11.88
C ASP A 127 -13.33 -6.28 12.11
N ILE A 128 -13.02 -5.55 11.02
CA ILE A 128 -12.65 -4.13 11.06
C ILE A 128 -13.37 -3.32 9.97
N ALA A 129 -13.58 -2.03 10.24
CA ALA A 129 -14.18 -1.13 9.25
C ALA A 129 -13.17 -0.68 8.19
N TYR A 130 -13.62 -0.49 6.96
CA TYR A 130 -12.85 0.03 5.84
C TYR A 130 -13.54 1.24 5.20
N PRO A 131 -12.79 2.25 4.71
CA PRO A 131 -11.33 2.38 4.82
C PRO A 131 -10.87 2.73 6.23
N ASN A 132 -9.61 2.41 6.58
CA ASN A 132 -9.02 2.79 7.86
C ASN A 132 -7.56 3.24 7.72
N VAL A 133 -6.99 3.75 8.80
CA VAL A 133 -5.66 4.37 8.83
C VAL A 133 -4.51 3.40 8.63
N GLU A 134 -4.71 2.09 8.84
CA GLU A 134 -3.67 1.06 8.77
C GLU A 134 -3.67 0.31 7.42
N TYR A 135 -4.86 -0.09 6.96
CA TYR A 135 -5.03 -0.92 5.76
C TYR A 135 -5.55 -0.13 4.55
N GLY A 136 -5.91 1.14 4.74
CA GLY A 136 -6.59 1.89 3.69
C GLY A 136 -7.88 1.21 3.27
N TYR A 137 -8.01 0.92 1.98
CA TYR A 137 -9.20 0.26 1.43
C TYR A 137 -9.21 -1.27 1.59
N GLY A 138 -8.19 -1.86 2.20
CA GLY A 138 -8.13 -3.30 2.47
C GLY A 138 -6.74 -3.90 2.24
N ARG A 139 -6.67 -5.23 2.17
CA ARG A 139 -5.44 -5.98 1.90
C ARG A 139 -5.35 -6.34 0.43
N LEU A 140 -4.13 -6.33 -0.12
CA LEU A 140 -3.88 -6.69 -1.50
C LEU A 140 -4.39 -8.11 -1.80
N ASN A 141 -5.31 -8.20 -2.74
CA ASN A 141 -5.81 -9.44 -3.31
C ASN A 141 -5.75 -9.35 -4.84
N ILE A 142 -4.72 -9.96 -5.42
CA ILE A 142 -4.44 -9.89 -6.85
C ILE A 142 -5.55 -10.60 -7.64
N ALA A 143 -6.00 -11.77 -7.18
CA ALA A 143 -7.07 -12.52 -7.83
C ALA A 143 -8.37 -11.71 -7.86
N GLY A 144 -8.79 -11.17 -6.71
CA GLY A 144 -9.97 -10.30 -6.63
C GLY A 144 -9.87 -9.06 -7.52
N ALA A 145 -8.68 -8.49 -7.66
CA ALA A 145 -8.47 -7.34 -8.55
C ALA A 145 -8.60 -7.73 -10.04
N PHE A 146 -8.13 -8.91 -10.45
CA PHE A 146 -8.34 -9.42 -11.80
C PHE A 146 -9.82 -9.76 -12.06
N ASP A 147 -10.55 -10.29 -11.08
CA ASP A 147 -11.98 -10.54 -11.21
C ASP A 147 -12.76 -9.24 -11.46
N GLN A 148 -12.39 -8.14 -10.81
CA GLN A 148 -12.97 -6.83 -11.08
C GLN A 148 -12.72 -6.34 -12.52
N MET A 149 -11.56 -6.67 -13.11
CA MET A 149 -11.26 -6.33 -14.51
C MET A 149 -12.13 -7.10 -15.50
N ARG A 150 -12.48 -8.36 -15.19
CA ARG A 150 -13.28 -9.21 -16.08
C ARG A 150 -14.75 -8.81 -16.14
N ILE A 151 -15.23 -8.10 -15.12
CA ILE A 151 -16.61 -7.66 -14.98
C ILE A 151 -16.81 -6.25 -15.60
N SER A 152 -15.72 -5.53 -15.83
CA SER A 152 -15.71 -4.17 -16.41
C SER A 152 -15.55 -4.20 -17.91
#